data_5db68b4b96db8af37c51137ad4473ca1
#
_entry.id   5db68b4b96db8af37c51137ad4473ca1
#
_cell.length_a   1.000
_cell.length_b   1.000
_cell.length_c   1.000
_cell.angle_alpha   90.00
_cell.angle_beta   90.00
_cell.angle_gamma   90.00
#
_symmetry.space_group_name_H-M   'P 1'
#
loop_
_entity.id
_entity.type
_entity.pdbx_description
1 polymer ?
#
loop_
_entity_poly.entity_id
_entity_poly.type
_entity_poly.pdbx_seq_one_letter_code
_entity_poly.pdbx_strand_id
1 'polypeptide(L)'
;MARILVLDDVLDAGVLIQRILQKKGHVVHVFHDEDEALRFTEKNSVDLAILDMNLRKMDGLDVLCEMQKALPRLPVIMLTGLPDVDMAKQAFAYGAVAYCAKPIDKERLEERVAQALLEGENLQEQ
;
A
#
# COMPACT_ATOMS: atom_id res chain seq x y z
N MET A 1 8.02 -12.41 8.29
CA MET A 1 6.58 -12.41 7.95
C MET A 1 5.96 -11.07 8.32
N ALA A 2 5.31 -10.45 7.38
CA ALA A 2 4.67 -9.15 7.60
C ALA A 2 3.16 -9.25 7.36
N ARG A 3 2.41 -8.35 7.99
CA ARG A 3 0.98 -8.19 7.75
C ARG A 3 0.79 -7.02 6.79
N ILE A 4 0.25 -7.30 5.61
CA ILE A 4 0.15 -6.34 4.51
C ILE A 4 -1.32 -6.11 4.18
N LEU A 5 -1.69 -4.83 4.07
CA LEU A 5 -3.02 -4.43 3.63
C LEU A 5 -2.94 -4.01 2.16
N VAL A 6 -3.86 -4.51 1.34
CA VAL A 6 -3.97 -4.13 -0.06
C VAL A 6 -5.35 -3.53 -0.29
N LEU A 7 -5.42 -2.34 -0.84
CA LEU A 7 -6.67 -1.69 -1.20
C LEU A 7 -6.68 -1.43 -2.71
N ASP A 8 -7.57 -2.11 -3.42
CA ASP A 8 -7.71 -1.99 -4.86
C ASP A 8 -9.17 -2.30 -5.24
N ASP A 9 -9.78 -1.42 -6.04
CA ASP A 9 -11.16 -1.60 -6.48
C ASP A 9 -11.33 -2.77 -7.43
N VAL A 10 -10.25 -3.17 -8.11
CA VAL A 10 -10.29 -4.28 -9.05
C VAL A 10 -9.94 -5.58 -8.30
N LEU A 11 -10.93 -6.48 -8.19
CA LEU A 11 -10.80 -7.71 -7.43
C LEU A 11 -9.58 -8.54 -7.87
N ASP A 12 -9.44 -8.75 -9.17
CA ASP A 12 -8.38 -9.60 -9.71
C ASP A 12 -6.98 -9.04 -9.43
N ALA A 13 -6.83 -7.72 -9.45
CA ALA A 13 -5.56 -7.07 -9.16
C ALA A 13 -5.15 -7.30 -7.70
N GLY A 14 -6.08 -7.12 -6.77
CA GLY A 14 -5.82 -7.36 -5.35
C GLY A 14 -5.47 -8.81 -5.06
N VAL A 15 -6.20 -9.75 -5.66
CA VAL A 15 -5.97 -11.19 -5.48
C VAL A 15 -4.59 -11.59 -6.03
N LEU A 16 -4.18 -11.04 -7.16
CA LEU A 16 -2.88 -11.32 -7.74
C LEU A 16 -1.75 -10.88 -6.80
N ILE A 17 -1.85 -9.66 -6.29
CA ILE A 17 -0.87 -9.13 -5.32
C ILE A 17 -0.83 -10.02 -4.09
N GLN A 18 -2.00 -10.41 -3.58
CA GLN A 18 -2.10 -11.30 -2.42
C GLN A 18 -1.36 -12.61 -2.65
N ARG A 19 -1.60 -13.25 -3.80
CA ARG A 19 -0.95 -14.53 -4.13
C ARG A 19 0.58 -14.40 -4.20
N ILE A 20 1.06 -13.35 -4.82
CA ILE A 20 2.50 -13.12 -4.94
C ILE A 20 3.14 -12.98 -3.56
N LEU A 21 2.55 -12.15 -2.72
CA LEU A 21 3.13 -11.85 -1.42
C LEU A 21 2.96 -12.97 -0.40
N GLN A 22 1.86 -13.73 -0.49
CA GLN A 22 1.68 -14.92 0.36
C GLN A 22 2.75 -15.97 0.12
N LYS A 23 3.21 -16.10 -1.11
CA LYS A 23 4.31 -17.02 -1.44
C LYS A 23 5.62 -16.63 -0.77
N LYS A 24 5.77 -15.36 -0.41
CA LYS A 24 6.93 -14.86 0.33
C LYS A 24 6.75 -14.96 1.85
N GLY A 25 5.66 -15.55 2.31
CA GLY A 25 5.40 -15.75 3.73
C GLY A 25 4.67 -14.62 4.42
N HIS A 26 4.14 -13.66 3.69
CA HIS A 26 3.37 -12.56 4.27
C HIS A 26 1.91 -12.92 4.47
N VAL A 27 1.27 -12.30 5.46
CA VAL A 27 -0.18 -12.35 5.65
C VAL A 27 -0.76 -11.13 4.95
N VAL A 28 -1.63 -11.34 3.98
CA VAL A 28 -2.15 -10.27 3.13
C VAL A 28 -3.66 -10.16 3.25
N HIS A 29 -4.13 -8.96 3.57
CA HIS A 29 -5.56 -8.65 3.67
C HIS A 29 -5.94 -7.74 2.51
N VAL A 30 -6.88 -8.17 1.67
CA VAL A 30 -7.30 -7.41 0.49
C VAL A 30 -8.65 -6.77 0.75
N PHE A 31 -8.74 -5.49 0.45
CA PHE A 31 -9.96 -4.70 0.58
C PHE A 31 -10.31 -4.06 -0.76
N HIS A 32 -11.60 -3.88 -0.99
CA HIS A 32 -12.15 -3.23 -2.18
C HIS A 32 -12.90 -1.95 -1.83
N ASP A 33 -13.03 -1.66 -0.54
CA ASP A 33 -13.73 -0.50 -0.02
C ASP A 33 -12.79 0.29 0.92
N GLU A 34 -12.70 1.59 0.69
CA GLU A 34 -11.80 2.48 1.43
C GLU A 34 -12.13 2.50 2.92
N ASP A 35 -13.42 2.57 3.25
CA ASP A 35 -13.85 2.64 4.64
C ASP A 35 -13.51 1.37 5.40
N GLU A 36 -13.68 0.20 4.76
CA GLU A 36 -13.32 -1.08 5.38
C GLU A 36 -11.81 -1.16 5.65
N ALA A 37 -11.00 -0.70 4.69
CA ALA A 37 -9.55 -0.70 4.83
C ALA A 37 -9.12 0.19 6.00
N LEU A 38 -9.68 1.40 6.08
CA LEU A 38 -9.36 2.34 7.16
C LEU A 38 -9.78 1.80 8.52
N ARG A 39 -10.96 1.20 8.61
CA ARG A 39 -11.42 0.57 9.86
C ARG A 39 -10.52 -0.57 10.30
N PHE A 40 -10.03 -1.35 9.34
CA PHE A 40 -9.11 -2.44 9.65
C PHE A 40 -7.83 -1.91 10.33
N THR A 41 -7.30 -0.79 9.87
CA THR A 41 -6.08 -0.20 10.43
C THR A 41 -6.29 0.33 11.85
N GLU A 42 -7.52 0.64 12.23
CA GLU A 42 -7.84 1.10 13.59
C GLU A 42 -7.77 -0.04 14.62
N LYS A 43 -8.05 -1.27 14.19
CA LYS A 43 -8.20 -2.42 15.09
C LYS A 43 -7.08 -3.45 14.97
N ASN A 44 -6.27 -3.36 13.92
CA ASN A 44 -5.26 -4.39 13.62
C ASN A 44 -3.93 -3.72 13.31
N SER A 45 -2.84 -4.37 13.72
CA SER A 45 -1.52 -3.91 13.35
C SER A 45 -1.26 -4.26 11.88
N VAL A 46 -0.67 -3.33 11.16
CA VAL A 46 -0.32 -3.48 9.74
C VAL A 46 1.12 -3.03 9.56
N ASP A 47 1.90 -3.80 8.84
CA ASP A 47 3.32 -3.50 8.62
C ASP A 47 3.57 -2.75 7.32
N LEU A 48 2.65 -2.86 6.37
CA LEU A 48 2.76 -2.23 5.06
C LEU A 48 1.38 -2.11 4.44
N ALA A 49 1.12 -1.01 3.74
CA ALA A 49 -0.08 -0.86 2.94
C ALA A 49 0.27 -0.64 1.47
N ILE A 50 -0.51 -1.24 0.58
CA ILE A 50 -0.42 -1.05 -0.87
C ILE A 50 -1.76 -0.49 -1.31
N LEU A 51 -1.76 0.74 -1.83
CA LEU A 51 -2.97 1.47 -2.17
C LEU A 51 -3.04 1.78 -3.67
N ASP A 52 -4.21 1.57 -4.25
CA ASP A 52 -4.50 2.03 -5.60
C ASP A 52 -4.75 3.55 -5.58
N MET A 53 -4.22 4.27 -6.56
CA MET A 53 -4.45 5.72 -6.71
C MET A 53 -5.88 6.03 -7.14
N ASN A 54 -6.50 5.14 -7.92
CA ASN A 54 -7.81 5.39 -8.52
C ASN A 54 -8.89 4.54 -7.85
N LEU A 55 -9.42 5.06 -6.75
CA LEU A 55 -10.48 4.40 -5.99
C LEU A 55 -11.83 5.05 -6.29
N ARG A 56 -12.92 4.36 -5.95
CA ARG A 56 -14.28 4.82 -6.31
C ARG A 56 -14.78 5.96 -5.45
N LYS A 57 -14.59 5.86 -4.14
CA LYS A 57 -15.16 6.83 -3.18
C LYS A 57 -14.19 7.94 -2.83
N MET A 58 -12.93 7.61 -2.71
CA MET A 58 -11.88 8.55 -2.32
C MET A 58 -10.73 8.43 -3.30
N ASP A 59 -10.04 9.53 -3.52
CA ASP A 59 -8.76 9.51 -4.20
C ASP A 59 -7.76 8.70 -3.35
N GLY A 60 -6.89 7.94 -3.99
CA GLY A 60 -5.85 7.20 -3.28
C GLY A 60 -4.97 8.08 -2.41
N LEU A 61 -4.73 9.33 -2.82
CA LEU A 61 -3.98 10.29 -2.00
C LEU A 61 -4.72 10.62 -0.70
N ASP A 62 -6.04 10.72 -0.74
CA ASP A 62 -6.85 10.98 0.46
C ASP A 62 -6.77 9.81 1.43
N VAL A 63 -6.82 8.59 0.91
CA VAL A 63 -6.67 7.39 1.75
C VAL A 63 -5.27 7.36 2.37
N LEU A 64 -4.24 7.69 1.59
CA LEU A 64 -2.87 7.77 2.09
C LEU A 64 -2.78 8.77 3.25
N CYS A 65 -3.37 9.95 3.09
CA CYS A 65 -3.38 10.96 4.15
C CYS A 65 -4.05 10.46 5.41
N GLU A 66 -5.20 9.81 5.29
CA GLU A 66 -5.92 9.28 6.44
C GLU A 66 -5.13 8.18 7.14
N MET A 67 -4.50 7.28 6.38
CA MET A 67 -3.67 6.23 6.97
C MET A 67 -2.44 6.81 7.67
N GLN A 68 -1.80 7.82 7.10
CA GLN A 68 -0.62 8.44 7.70
C GLN A 68 -0.96 9.18 9.00
N LYS A 69 -2.16 9.77 9.10
CA LYS A 69 -2.61 10.38 10.34
C LYS A 69 -2.78 9.35 11.46
N ALA A 70 -3.37 8.19 11.12
CA ALA A 70 -3.62 7.12 12.09
C ALA A 70 -2.33 6.35 12.41
N LEU A 71 -1.50 6.10 11.41
CA LEU A 71 -0.30 5.28 11.50
C LEU A 71 0.88 6.00 10.82
N PRO A 72 1.47 7.01 11.49
CA PRO A 72 2.50 7.86 10.85
C PRO A 72 3.75 7.11 10.38
N ARG A 73 4.01 5.94 10.93
CA ARG A 73 5.20 5.15 10.58
C ARG A 73 4.91 4.01 9.62
N LEU A 74 3.65 3.87 9.17
CA LEU A 74 3.28 2.82 8.23
C LEU A 74 3.87 3.12 6.85
N PRO A 75 4.71 2.24 6.30
CA PRO A 75 5.15 2.42 4.92
C PRO A 75 4.00 2.12 3.96
N VAL A 76 3.83 2.99 2.96
CA VAL A 76 2.75 2.88 1.99
C VAL A 76 3.33 2.90 0.59
N ILE A 77 2.95 1.91 -0.23
CA ILE A 77 3.26 1.83 -1.65
C ILE A 77 2.00 2.24 -2.42
N MET A 78 2.14 3.22 -3.32
CA MET A 78 1.04 3.63 -4.19
C MET A 78 1.16 2.96 -5.56
N LEU A 79 0.06 2.43 -6.09
CA LEU A 79 -0.01 1.85 -7.43
C LEU A 79 -0.96 2.65 -8.31
N THR A 80 -0.60 2.86 -9.56
CA THR A 80 -1.43 3.60 -10.51
C THR A 80 -1.35 3.04 -11.91
N GLY A 81 -2.50 3.01 -12.61
CA GLY A 81 -2.53 2.68 -14.04
C GLY A 81 -2.18 3.87 -14.93
N LEU A 82 -2.14 5.07 -14.36
CA LEU A 82 -1.87 6.31 -15.09
C LEU A 82 -0.75 7.09 -14.38
N PRO A 83 0.51 6.67 -14.56
CA PRO A 83 1.61 7.32 -13.86
C PRO A 83 1.77 8.79 -14.31
N ASP A 84 1.98 9.66 -13.33
CA ASP A 84 2.06 11.09 -13.50
C ASP A 84 3.09 11.64 -12.51
N VAL A 85 4.02 12.49 -13.00
CA VAL A 85 5.10 13.03 -12.19
C VAL A 85 4.56 13.88 -11.04
N ASP A 86 3.54 14.69 -11.29
CA ASP A 86 2.97 15.56 -10.24
C ASP A 86 2.28 14.75 -9.16
N MET A 87 1.55 13.71 -9.55
CA MET A 87 0.90 12.81 -8.59
C MET A 87 1.94 12.05 -7.76
N ALA A 88 3.03 11.63 -8.39
CA ALA A 88 4.14 10.97 -7.68
C ALA A 88 4.73 11.89 -6.63
N LYS A 89 4.98 13.16 -6.98
CA LYS A 89 5.50 14.15 -6.03
C LYS A 89 4.56 14.34 -4.84
N GLN A 90 3.26 14.41 -5.09
CA GLN A 90 2.27 14.52 -4.04
C GLN A 90 2.25 13.28 -3.13
N ALA A 91 2.29 12.09 -3.73
CA ALA A 91 2.32 10.84 -2.96
C ALA A 91 3.52 10.80 -2.02
N PHE A 92 4.71 11.13 -2.52
CA PHE A 92 5.91 11.16 -1.67
C PHE A 92 5.84 12.25 -0.61
N ALA A 93 5.28 13.42 -0.96
CA ALA A 93 5.10 14.50 0.01
C ALA A 93 4.16 14.09 1.15
N TYR A 94 3.18 13.25 0.88
CA TYR A 94 2.22 12.76 1.87
C TYR A 94 2.71 11.48 2.59
N GLY A 95 3.93 11.04 2.30
CA GLY A 95 4.55 9.97 3.07
C GLY A 95 4.64 8.61 2.39
N ALA A 96 4.24 8.47 1.12
CA ALA A 96 4.43 7.22 0.39
C ALA A 96 5.92 6.92 0.25
N VAL A 97 6.30 5.65 0.36
CA VAL A 97 7.69 5.23 0.19
C VAL A 97 7.98 4.75 -1.23
N ALA A 98 6.93 4.48 -2.01
CA ALA A 98 7.07 4.10 -3.41
C ALA A 98 5.83 4.49 -4.19
N TYR A 99 6.00 4.75 -5.48
CA TYR A 99 4.94 5.06 -6.42
C TYR A 99 5.22 4.26 -7.68
N CYS A 100 4.38 3.29 -7.99
CA CYS A 100 4.63 2.32 -9.05
C CYS A 100 3.51 2.27 -10.06
N ALA A 101 3.87 2.03 -11.33
CA ALA A 101 2.89 1.89 -12.40
C ALA A 101 2.35 0.46 -12.45
N LYS A 102 1.06 0.35 -12.77
CA LYS A 102 0.41 -0.94 -13.07
C LYS A 102 0.58 -1.26 -14.57
N PRO A 103 0.65 -2.52 -14.93
CA PRO A 103 0.78 -3.68 -14.07
C PRO A 103 2.21 -3.77 -13.51
N ILE A 104 2.31 -4.06 -12.22
CA ILE A 104 3.63 -4.26 -11.61
C ILE A 104 3.99 -5.73 -11.75
N ASP A 105 5.21 -6.03 -12.19
CA ASP A 105 5.63 -7.41 -12.30
C ASP A 105 5.98 -7.99 -10.93
N LYS A 106 5.98 -9.32 -10.86
CA LYS A 106 6.17 -10.06 -9.63
C LYS A 106 7.47 -9.69 -8.92
N GLU A 107 8.58 -9.67 -9.64
CA GLU A 107 9.89 -9.41 -9.06
C GLU A 107 9.99 -7.99 -8.51
N ARG A 108 9.47 -7.02 -9.26
CA ARG A 108 9.46 -5.63 -8.84
C ARG A 108 8.59 -5.42 -7.59
N LEU A 109 7.43 -6.06 -7.56
CA LEU A 109 6.56 -6.00 -6.38
C LEU A 109 7.27 -6.57 -5.15
N GLU A 110 7.89 -7.73 -5.28
CA GLU A 110 8.62 -8.37 -4.19
C GLU A 110 9.76 -7.47 -3.68
N GLU A 111 10.52 -6.85 -4.59
CA GLU A 111 11.60 -5.93 -4.24
C GLU A 111 11.10 -4.69 -3.51
N ARG A 112 10.03 -4.07 -4.03
CA ARG A 112 9.47 -2.86 -3.41
C ARG A 112 8.92 -3.14 -2.02
N VAL A 113 8.25 -4.28 -1.85
CA VAL A 113 7.71 -4.68 -0.55
C VAL A 113 8.86 -4.94 0.43
N ALA A 114 9.88 -5.68 0.03
CA ALA A 114 11.02 -5.96 0.91
C ALA A 114 11.71 -4.67 1.35
N GLN A 115 11.92 -3.75 0.42
CA GLN A 115 12.55 -2.46 0.72
C GLN A 115 11.68 -1.60 1.64
N ALA A 116 10.37 -1.55 1.39
CA ALA A 116 9.44 -0.77 2.20
C ALA A 116 9.37 -1.30 3.63
N LEU A 117 9.37 -2.62 3.81
CA LEU A 117 9.36 -3.23 5.13
C LEU A 117 10.65 -2.91 5.91
N LEU A 118 11.77 -2.89 5.23
CA LEU A 118 13.05 -2.54 5.83
C LEU A 118 13.06 -1.07 6.28
N GLU A 119 12.53 -0.16 5.46
CA GLU A 119 12.39 1.25 5.82
C GLU A 119 11.45 1.45 7.01
N GLY A 120 10.35 0.70 7.07
CA GLY A 120 9.42 0.73 8.18
C GLY A 120 10.06 0.29 9.49
N GLU A 121 10.88 -0.75 9.47
CA GLU A 121 11.64 -1.20 10.63
C GLU A 121 12.59 -0.10 11.13
N ASN A 122 13.30 0.54 10.22
CA ASN A 122 14.21 1.62 10.57
C ASN A 122 13.49 2.80 11.22
N LEU A 123 12.31 3.15 10.74
CA LEU A 123 11.50 4.21 11.33
C LEU A 123 11.02 3.85 12.74
N GLN A 124 10.69 2.59 12.98
CA GLN A 124 10.24 2.13 14.29
C GLN A 124 11.37 2.11 15.32
N GLU A 125 12.59 1.90 14.89
CA GLU A 125 13.76 1.88 15.76
C GLU A 125 14.18 3.28 16.23
N GLN A 126 13.73 4.30 15.54
CA GLN A 126 13.99 5.69 15.88
C GLN A 126 12.92 6.24 16.83
#